data_3177c735fc7a411bb768560428631c4c
#
_entry.id   3177c735fc7a411bb768560428631c4c
#
_cell.length_a   1.000
_cell.length_b   1.000
_cell.length_c   1.000
_cell.angle_alpha   90.00
_cell.angle_beta   90.00
_cell.angle_gamma   90.00
#
_symmetry.space_group_name_H-M   'P 1'
#
loop_
_entity.id
_entity.type
_entity.pdbx_description
1 polymer ?
#
loop_
_entity_poly.entity_id
_entity_poly.type
_entity_poly.pdbx_seq_one_letter_code
_entity_poly.pdbx_strand_id
1 'polypeptide(L)'
;MPALLRSLIPSISVAPRRTLLSARTLQVSIEPSKCRQGLLSANALSSLVQNKALYQTLAEADPEVAKIIEDETWRQFSGLELIASEASLPVVVSPDHLLTMHPTLQNLTSLAVMEANGSMLTNKYSEGLPGARYYGGNEHIDILENLCRDRALKAFNLDPKVWGVNVQPYSGSTANFAAFTALINPQDRIMGLGLPDGGHLTHGYYTAKKKITASSIYFQSFPYRVTPGTGLIDYEQLTTNAGLYKPRLIVCGASAYPRDWDYQRLRKIADTNGSYLLSDMAHISGLVAAGEQNSPFEYCDVVTTTTHKTLRGPRAGLIFFRKDKESDMEQRVNQAVFPACQGGPHNNTIAGIAVALKQAADPAFKAYAKQVIANARTIAKVLSSHEYKLQTDGTDNHLVLWDLRPLGLTGSKIEKICDECHITVNKNAVSGDTSAQVPGGVRVGLAALTSRSMKESEMETVAAFLHRAVQIALTAQKEAGDKLLKNFVAAFSNKDNESAKLLEQLKKDVIEFSTQFPLPGVPDTVSWLSIYTTFEVLVDLSSSFQSSIKRPAGY
;
A
#
# COMPACT_ATOMS: atom_id res chain seq x y z
N MET A 1 -19.22 23.87 49.35
CA MET A 1 -17.92 24.46 49.76
C MET A 1 -16.92 24.25 48.62
N PRO A 2 -16.64 25.31 47.84
CA PRO A 2 -15.48 25.33 46.96
C PRO A 2 -14.70 26.62 47.27
N ALA A 3 -13.54 26.49 47.86
CA ALA A 3 -12.52 27.54 47.91
C ALA A 3 -11.29 26.90 48.57
N LEU A 4 -10.26 26.65 47.74
CA LEU A 4 -8.86 26.57 48.10
C LEU A 4 -8.10 25.73 47.05
N LEU A 5 -7.82 26.36 45.89
CA LEU A 5 -6.75 25.99 44.97
C LEU A 5 -6.65 27.04 43.84
N ARG A 6 -6.37 28.29 44.27
CA ARG A 6 -5.88 29.33 43.37
C ARG A 6 -4.76 30.06 44.07
N SER A 7 -3.55 29.60 43.87
CA SER A 7 -2.31 30.39 43.99
C SER A 7 -1.13 29.46 43.75
N LEU A 8 -0.55 29.55 42.57
CA LEU A 8 0.85 29.29 42.21
C LEU A 8 1.00 29.09 40.70
N ILE A 9 0.76 30.19 39.97
CA ILE A 9 1.30 30.32 38.62
C ILE A 9 1.88 31.73 38.50
N PRO A 10 3.21 31.90 38.41
CA PRO A 10 3.77 33.21 38.06
C PRO A 10 3.58 33.50 36.56
N SER A 11 3.00 34.65 36.28
CA SER A 11 2.86 35.27 34.97
C SER A 11 4.23 35.56 34.36
N ILE A 12 4.49 35.06 33.16
CA ILE A 12 5.62 35.48 32.32
C ILE A 12 5.09 36.41 31.24
N SER A 13 5.50 37.66 31.32
CA SER A 13 5.31 38.71 30.30
C SER A 13 6.27 38.48 29.14
N VAL A 14 5.76 38.40 27.91
CA VAL A 14 6.57 38.31 26.68
C VAL A 14 6.44 39.65 25.92
N ALA A 15 7.57 40.35 25.77
CA ALA A 15 7.71 41.47 24.86
C ALA A 15 8.43 41.00 23.57
N PRO A 16 8.11 41.56 22.37
CA PRO A 16 8.64 41.04 21.12
C PRO A 16 9.97 41.75 20.76
N ARG A 17 11.01 40.97 20.48
CA ARG A 17 12.20 41.44 19.71
C ARG A 17 12.55 40.45 18.61
N ARG A 18 12.51 40.94 17.37
CA ARG A 18 13.10 40.31 16.19
C ARG A 18 14.62 40.28 16.34
N THR A 19 15.25 39.14 16.19
CA THR A 19 16.63 39.05 15.68
C THR A 19 16.92 37.63 15.17
N LEU A 20 17.60 37.54 14.06
CA LEU A 20 18.16 36.33 13.45
C LEU A 20 18.90 35.45 14.46
N LEU A 21 18.65 34.12 14.44
CA LEU A 21 19.42 33.19 15.25
C LEU A 21 19.86 31.99 14.42
N SER A 22 21.17 31.88 14.36
CA SER A 22 21.97 30.70 14.06
C SER A 22 21.58 29.52 14.93
N ALA A 23 21.71 28.32 14.37
CA ALA A 23 21.55 27.05 15.09
C ALA A 23 22.39 27.03 16.38
N ARG A 24 21.75 26.97 17.53
CA ARG A 24 22.38 26.62 18.81
C ARG A 24 21.56 25.52 19.45
N THR A 25 22.25 24.44 19.70
CA THR A 25 21.85 23.30 20.53
C THR A 25 21.27 23.79 21.85
N LEU A 26 20.02 23.51 22.14
CA LEU A 26 19.42 23.70 23.46
C LEU A 26 19.88 22.55 24.35
N GLN A 27 20.99 22.77 25.08
CA GLN A 27 21.27 21.98 26.29
C GLN A 27 20.34 22.48 27.39
N VAL A 28 19.32 21.69 27.70
CA VAL A 28 18.53 21.88 28.92
C VAL A 28 19.34 21.32 30.07
N SER A 29 20.08 22.19 30.75
CA SER A 29 20.70 21.88 32.04
C SER A 29 19.59 21.89 33.10
N ILE A 30 19.13 20.72 33.52
CA ILE A 30 18.27 20.58 34.68
C ILE A 30 19.17 20.65 35.91
N GLU A 31 19.02 21.71 36.70
CA GLU A 31 19.72 21.82 38.00
C GLU A 31 19.40 20.61 38.91
N PRO A 32 20.41 19.93 39.47
CA PRO A 32 20.20 18.72 40.27
C PRO A 32 19.42 18.93 41.57
N SER A 33 19.19 20.17 41.98
CA SER A 33 18.55 20.48 43.27
C SER A 33 17.01 20.46 43.25
N LYS A 34 16.35 20.40 42.08
CA LYS A 34 14.88 20.35 41.97
C LYS A 34 14.31 18.97 41.65
N CYS A 35 15.15 17.94 41.52
CA CYS A 35 14.74 16.56 41.19
C CYS A 35 14.67 15.66 42.42
N ARG A 36 14.41 16.18 43.65
CA ARG A 36 14.42 15.39 44.90
C ARG A 36 13.06 14.83 45.34
N GLN A 37 12.05 14.75 44.48
CA GLN A 37 10.82 14.01 44.83
C GLN A 37 10.39 13.13 43.64
N GLY A 38 11.09 12.02 43.46
CA GLY A 38 10.78 11.02 42.46
C GLY A 38 11.94 10.06 42.20
N LEU A 39 12.82 9.85 43.18
CA LEU A 39 13.84 8.81 43.09
C LEU A 39 13.13 7.45 43.04
N LEU A 40 13.13 6.83 41.87
CA LEU A 40 12.89 5.38 41.78
C LEU A 40 13.73 4.69 42.86
N SER A 41 13.13 3.79 43.62
CA SER A 41 13.86 3.03 44.64
C SER A 41 15.05 2.30 43.99
N ALA A 42 16.10 2.02 44.77
CA ALA A 42 17.25 1.27 44.26
C ALA A 42 16.84 -0.07 43.63
N ASN A 43 15.71 -0.66 44.06
CA ASN A 43 15.11 -1.86 43.47
C ASN A 43 14.48 -1.57 42.08
N ALA A 44 13.89 -0.39 41.88
CA ALA A 44 13.37 -0.01 40.56
C ALA A 44 14.51 0.29 39.58
N LEU A 45 15.60 0.90 40.02
CA LEU A 45 16.83 1.07 39.24
C LEU A 45 17.50 -0.28 38.94
N SER A 46 17.54 -1.20 39.88
CA SER A 46 18.06 -2.56 39.70
C SER A 46 17.19 -3.36 38.73
N SER A 47 15.86 -3.23 38.79
CA SER A 47 14.94 -3.88 37.81
C SER A 47 15.04 -3.28 36.41
N LEU A 48 15.31 -1.99 36.26
CA LEU A 48 15.59 -1.36 34.96
C LEU A 48 16.91 -1.89 34.35
N VAL A 49 17.94 -2.13 35.17
CA VAL A 49 19.19 -2.75 34.71
C VAL A 49 18.98 -4.21 34.30
N GLN A 50 18.08 -4.95 34.98
CA GLN A 50 17.75 -6.33 34.65
C GLN A 50 16.93 -6.44 33.33
N ASN A 51 16.21 -5.39 32.92
CA ASN A 51 15.40 -5.35 31.70
C ASN A 51 16.03 -4.51 30.57
N LYS A 52 17.36 -4.48 30.50
CA LYS A 52 18.10 -3.73 29.46
C LYS A 52 17.58 -3.99 28.05
N ALA A 53 17.15 -5.21 27.76
CA ALA A 53 16.58 -5.59 26.45
C ALA A 53 15.34 -4.77 26.02
N LEU A 54 14.55 -4.23 26.97
CA LEU A 54 13.38 -3.41 26.63
C LEU A 54 13.73 -1.99 26.15
N TYR A 55 14.99 -1.58 26.27
CA TYR A 55 15.47 -0.25 25.92
C TYR A 55 16.51 -0.25 24.82
N GLN A 56 16.81 -1.42 24.26
CA GLN A 56 17.69 -1.55 23.11
C GLN A 56 17.02 -1.03 21.85
N THR A 57 17.81 -0.40 20.99
CA THR A 57 17.39 -0.13 19.62
C THR A 57 17.24 -1.43 18.84
N LEU A 58 16.63 -1.40 17.66
CA LEU A 58 16.55 -2.61 16.83
C LEU A 58 17.94 -3.13 16.46
N ALA A 59 18.82 -2.24 16.05
CA ALA A 59 20.18 -2.60 15.69
C ALA A 59 20.95 -3.31 16.83
N GLU A 60 20.64 -2.95 18.11
CA GLU A 60 21.22 -3.60 19.28
C GLU A 60 20.48 -4.90 19.66
N ALA A 61 19.15 -4.91 19.50
CA ALA A 61 18.30 -6.03 19.91
C ALA A 61 18.27 -7.16 18.87
N ASP A 62 18.25 -6.79 17.58
CA ASP A 62 18.17 -7.73 16.47
C ASP A 62 18.85 -7.14 15.21
N PRO A 63 20.18 -7.25 15.12
CA PRO A 63 20.94 -6.74 13.99
C PRO A 63 20.58 -7.44 12.67
N GLU A 64 20.06 -8.67 12.69
CA GLU A 64 19.64 -9.39 11.48
C GLU A 64 18.40 -8.73 10.88
N VAL A 65 17.38 -8.43 11.69
CA VAL A 65 16.19 -7.70 11.23
C VAL A 65 16.55 -6.27 10.81
N ALA A 66 17.43 -5.60 11.55
CA ALA A 66 17.91 -4.26 11.18
C ALA A 66 18.55 -4.28 9.78
N LYS A 67 19.40 -5.27 9.50
CA LYS A 67 20.04 -5.43 8.18
C LYS A 67 19.04 -5.71 7.05
N ILE A 68 18.06 -6.57 7.28
CA ILE A 68 16.99 -6.84 6.29
C ILE A 68 16.23 -5.55 5.93
N ILE A 69 15.95 -4.71 6.91
CA ILE A 69 15.24 -3.43 6.68
C ILE A 69 16.13 -2.47 5.89
N GLU A 70 17.42 -2.41 6.18
CA GLU A 70 18.39 -1.61 5.43
C GLU A 70 18.49 -2.07 3.97
N ASP A 71 18.60 -3.36 3.73
CA ASP A 71 18.68 -3.95 2.40
C ASP A 71 17.40 -3.69 1.59
N GLU A 72 16.23 -3.83 2.21
CA GLU A 72 14.95 -3.50 1.56
C GLU A 72 14.83 -1.99 1.26
N THR A 73 15.33 -1.14 2.13
CA THR A 73 15.39 0.32 1.90
C THR A 73 16.24 0.64 0.68
N TRP A 74 17.41 0.02 0.56
CA TRP A 74 18.28 0.18 -0.60
C TRP A 74 17.59 -0.32 -1.88
N ARG A 75 16.96 -1.49 -1.83
CA ARG A 75 16.23 -2.05 -2.98
C ARG A 75 15.20 -1.05 -3.53
N GLN A 76 14.46 -0.41 -2.65
CA GLN A 76 13.44 0.58 -3.03
C GLN A 76 14.01 1.90 -3.54
N PHE A 77 15.12 2.34 -2.97
CA PHE A 77 15.81 3.56 -3.40
C PHE A 77 16.46 3.37 -4.77
N SER A 78 17.12 2.23 -4.97
CA SER A 78 17.85 1.89 -6.20
C SER A 78 16.95 1.33 -7.30
N GLY A 79 15.65 1.09 -7.05
CA GLY A 79 14.72 0.48 -7.97
C GLY A 79 13.55 1.37 -8.40
N LEU A 80 12.77 0.86 -9.35
CA LEU A 80 11.53 1.44 -9.84
C LEU A 80 10.35 0.61 -9.36
N GLU A 81 9.60 1.10 -8.37
CA GLU A 81 8.44 0.43 -7.80
C GLU A 81 7.20 0.68 -8.65
N LEU A 82 6.83 -0.28 -9.48
CA LEU A 82 5.72 -0.21 -10.43
C LEU A 82 4.56 -1.16 -10.07
N ILE A 83 4.53 -1.73 -8.89
CA ILE A 83 3.38 -2.49 -8.43
C ILE A 83 2.26 -1.52 -8.02
N ALA A 84 1.11 -1.62 -8.68
CA ALA A 84 0.00 -0.68 -8.48
C ALA A 84 -0.61 -0.70 -7.06
N SER A 85 -0.34 -1.74 -6.29
CA SER A 85 -0.82 -1.95 -4.91
C SER A 85 0.30 -1.83 -3.86
N GLU A 86 1.54 -1.67 -4.28
CA GLU A 86 2.68 -1.57 -3.37
C GLU A 86 3.20 -0.16 -3.23
N ALA A 87 3.76 0.02 -2.07
CA ALA A 87 4.64 1.10 -1.75
C ALA A 87 5.52 0.69 -0.58
N SER A 88 6.72 1.12 -0.62
CA SER A 88 7.82 0.66 0.20
C SER A 88 8.37 1.76 1.10
N LEU A 89 9.04 1.39 2.18
CA LEU A 89 9.63 2.31 3.14
C LEU A 89 11.10 2.01 3.40
N PRO A 90 11.92 3.05 3.51
CA PRO A 90 13.24 2.94 4.13
C PRO A 90 13.23 3.24 5.62
N VAL A 91 14.09 2.57 6.35
CA VAL A 91 14.49 2.91 7.71
C VAL A 91 15.89 3.50 7.66
N VAL A 92 16.04 4.72 8.20
CA VAL A 92 17.37 5.33 8.33
C VAL A 92 17.91 5.07 9.72
N VAL A 93 19.06 4.46 9.80
CA VAL A 93 19.86 4.33 11.03
C VAL A 93 20.92 5.41 10.99
N SER A 94 20.80 6.46 11.82
CA SER A 94 21.85 7.44 12.07
C SER A 94 22.51 7.17 13.42
N PRO A 95 23.85 7.17 13.51
CA PRO A 95 24.55 6.89 14.78
C PRO A 95 24.33 7.93 15.87
N ASP A 96 23.91 9.16 15.53
CA ASP A 96 23.91 10.30 16.45
C ASP A 96 22.53 10.81 16.90
N HIS A 97 21.44 10.16 16.48
CA HIS A 97 20.09 10.56 16.91
C HIS A 97 19.30 9.37 17.45
N LEU A 98 18.59 9.60 18.56
CA LEU A 98 17.68 8.66 19.20
C LEU A 98 16.62 8.21 18.17
N LEU A 99 16.78 7.00 17.64
CA LEU A 99 15.97 6.46 16.57
C LEU A 99 14.71 5.82 17.10
N THR A 100 13.60 6.38 16.68
CA THR A 100 12.34 5.66 16.71
C THR A 100 12.26 4.84 15.41
N MET A 101 12.22 3.53 15.56
CA MET A 101 12.10 2.59 14.46
C MET A 101 10.66 2.49 13.99
N HIS A 102 10.48 2.33 12.67
CA HIS A 102 9.16 2.27 12.08
C HIS A 102 8.99 1.09 11.12
N PRO A 103 7.90 0.33 11.23
CA PRO A 103 7.63 -0.81 10.37
C PRO A 103 7.19 -0.42 8.96
N THR A 104 7.43 -1.32 8.03
CA THR A 104 7.18 -1.26 6.59
C THR A 104 5.75 -0.89 6.19
N LEU A 105 5.56 0.03 5.23
CA LEU A 105 4.26 0.44 4.71
C LEU A 105 4.26 0.63 3.18
N GLN A 106 3.10 0.57 2.55
CA GLN A 106 2.91 0.54 1.09
C GLN A 106 2.45 1.89 0.52
N ASN A 107 2.79 2.21 -0.72
CA ASN A 107 2.91 3.50 -1.38
C ASN A 107 3.78 4.44 -0.54
N LEU A 108 4.79 5.06 -1.11
CA LEU A 108 5.75 5.86 -0.35
C LEU A 108 5.03 6.84 0.57
N THR A 109 4.79 6.39 1.80
CA THR A 109 4.05 7.17 2.80
C THR A 109 4.96 8.20 3.44
N SER A 110 4.38 9.21 4.09
CA SER A 110 5.17 10.27 4.72
C SER A 110 5.83 9.79 6.03
N LEU A 111 6.94 10.43 6.41
CA LEU A 111 7.59 10.22 7.71
C LEU A 111 6.60 10.32 8.87
N ALA A 112 5.71 11.31 8.85
CA ALA A 112 4.73 11.51 9.92
C ALA A 112 3.73 10.34 10.08
N VAL A 113 3.38 9.64 8.99
CA VAL A 113 2.56 8.42 9.05
C VAL A 113 3.36 7.28 9.69
N MET A 114 4.65 7.18 9.38
CA MET A 114 5.55 6.19 9.98
C MET A 114 5.72 6.39 11.48
N GLU A 115 6.02 7.63 11.89
CA GLU A 115 6.16 8.00 13.30
C GLU A 115 4.89 7.68 14.10
N ALA A 116 3.71 8.01 13.53
CA ALA A 116 2.44 7.67 14.16
C ALA A 116 2.26 6.16 14.32
N ASN A 117 2.63 5.40 13.30
CA ASN A 117 2.48 3.94 13.29
C ASN A 117 3.47 3.22 14.23
N GLY A 118 4.68 3.77 14.44
CA GLY A 118 5.68 3.27 15.39
C GLY A 118 5.53 3.79 16.82
N SER A 119 4.41 4.47 17.14
CA SER A 119 4.23 5.13 18.43
C SER A 119 3.82 4.20 19.57
N MET A 120 3.85 4.72 20.80
CA MET A 120 3.39 4.06 22.02
C MET A 120 1.93 3.60 22.00
N LEU A 121 1.14 4.04 21.00
CA LEU A 121 -0.23 3.60 20.80
C LEU A 121 -0.33 2.09 20.49
N THR A 122 0.78 1.47 20.10
CA THR A 122 0.88 0.01 19.93
C THR A 122 0.58 -0.78 21.20
N ASN A 123 0.76 -0.17 22.38
CA ASN A 123 0.59 -0.85 23.67
C ASN A 123 -0.85 -0.85 24.19
N LYS A 124 -1.76 -0.05 23.58
CA LYS A 124 -3.10 0.17 24.16
C LYS A 124 -4.15 -0.74 23.56
N TYR A 125 -4.89 -1.41 24.43
CA TYR A 125 -6.05 -2.25 24.08
C TYR A 125 -7.35 -1.46 24.15
N SER A 126 -8.22 -1.52 23.06
CA SER A 126 -9.40 -0.66 22.94
C SER A 126 -10.57 -1.32 22.22
N GLU A 127 -10.93 -2.56 22.61
CA GLU A 127 -12.12 -3.23 22.10
C GLU A 127 -13.39 -2.40 22.31
N GLY A 128 -14.30 -2.44 21.36
CA GLY A 128 -15.51 -1.62 21.34
C GLY A 128 -15.35 -0.35 20.51
N LEU A 129 -16.21 0.63 20.76
CA LEU A 129 -16.28 1.91 20.06
C LEU A 129 -16.00 3.08 21.01
N PRO A 130 -15.67 4.28 20.50
CA PRO A 130 -15.55 5.47 21.31
C PRO A 130 -16.78 5.67 22.21
N GLY A 131 -16.55 5.88 23.50
CA GLY A 131 -17.58 6.01 24.53
C GLY A 131 -18.23 4.68 24.99
N ALA A 132 -17.90 3.55 24.35
CA ALA A 132 -18.43 2.22 24.66
C ALA A 132 -17.34 1.14 24.60
N ARG A 133 -16.23 1.37 25.30
CA ARG A 133 -15.09 0.43 25.37
C ARG A 133 -15.27 -0.62 26.44
N TYR A 134 -14.70 -1.81 26.19
CA TYR A 134 -14.67 -2.88 27.19
C TYR A 134 -13.63 -2.62 28.30
N TYR A 135 -12.63 -1.77 28.05
CA TYR A 135 -11.52 -1.48 28.98
C TYR A 135 -11.43 0.02 29.30
N GLY A 136 -10.94 0.35 30.50
CA GLY A 136 -10.68 1.73 30.91
C GLY A 136 -9.41 2.32 30.30
N GLY A 137 -9.16 3.62 30.52
CA GLY A 137 -7.96 4.34 30.06
C GLY A 137 -7.95 4.57 28.55
N ASN A 138 -9.11 4.78 27.93
CA ASN A 138 -9.26 4.98 26.50
C ASN A 138 -9.63 6.41 26.10
N GLU A 139 -9.49 7.37 26.99
CA GLU A 139 -9.88 8.77 26.77
C GLU A 139 -9.20 9.36 25.53
N HIS A 140 -7.89 9.15 25.40
CA HIS A 140 -7.12 9.63 24.25
C HIS A 140 -7.34 8.78 22.99
N ILE A 141 -7.63 7.49 23.14
CA ILE A 141 -7.96 6.60 22.03
C ILE A 141 -9.32 6.98 21.42
N ASP A 142 -10.29 7.33 22.25
CA ASP A 142 -11.59 7.79 21.78
C ASP A 142 -11.47 9.10 20.98
N ILE A 143 -10.64 10.04 21.46
CA ILE A 143 -10.33 11.28 20.75
C ILE A 143 -9.67 10.95 19.38
N LEU A 144 -8.69 10.06 19.37
CA LEU A 144 -7.97 9.66 18.15
C LEU A 144 -8.90 9.00 17.13
N GLU A 145 -9.71 8.03 17.58
CA GLU A 145 -10.59 7.30 16.67
C GLU A 145 -11.68 8.21 16.09
N ASN A 146 -12.28 9.08 16.90
CA ASN A 146 -13.23 10.09 16.43
C ASN A 146 -12.56 11.05 15.45
N LEU A 147 -11.36 11.56 15.73
CA LEU A 147 -10.60 12.39 14.82
C LEU A 147 -10.33 11.68 13.47
N CYS A 148 -10.02 10.39 13.51
CA CYS A 148 -9.81 9.59 12.31
C CYS A 148 -11.10 9.45 11.49
N ARG A 149 -12.24 9.19 12.15
CA ARG A 149 -13.57 9.11 11.52
C ARG A 149 -13.96 10.43 10.85
N ASP A 150 -13.79 11.55 11.56
CA ASP A 150 -14.11 12.88 11.03
C ASP A 150 -13.23 13.23 9.82
N ARG A 151 -11.94 12.92 9.87
CA ARG A 151 -11.01 13.11 8.75
C ARG A 151 -11.35 12.22 7.56
N ALA A 152 -11.80 10.98 7.80
CA ALA A 152 -12.23 10.08 6.74
C ALA A 152 -13.44 10.65 6.00
N LEU A 153 -14.47 11.08 6.71
CA LEU A 153 -15.64 11.71 6.09
C LEU A 153 -15.26 12.99 5.34
N LYS A 154 -14.41 13.83 5.94
CA LYS A 154 -13.94 15.07 5.31
C LYS A 154 -13.12 14.83 4.03
N ALA A 155 -12.21 13.85 4.03
CA ALA A 155 -11.36 13.55 2.88
C ALA A 155 -12.15 13.15 1.63
N PHE A 156 -13.33 12.55 1.82
CA PHE A 156 -14.25 12.17 0.73
C PHE A 156 -15.44 13.13 0.58
N ASN A 157 -15.42 14.28 1.25
CA ASN A 157 -16.48 15.30 1.21
C ASN A 157 -17.88 14.74 1.56
N LEU A 158 -17.96 13.92 2.60
CA LEU A 158 -19.18 13.24 3.03
C LEU A 158 -19.88 13.97 4.18
N ASP A 159 -21.20 14.10 4.10
CA ASP A 159 -22.02 14.62 5.20
C ASP A 159 -22.09 13.57 6.33
N PRO A 160 -21.64 13.88 7.56
CA PRO A 160 -21.69 12.97 8.70
C PRO A 160 -23.12 12.61 9.16
N LYS A 161 -24.14 13.32 8.67
CA LYS A 161 -25.54 12.95 8.89
C LYS A 161 -26.01 11.82 7.97
N VAL A 162 -25.36 11.67 6.81
CA VAL A 162 -25.71 10.69 5.78
C VAL A 162 -24.74 9.50 5.80
N TRP A 163 -23.49 9.73 6.17
CA TRP A 163 -22.45 8.71 6.14
C TRP A 163 -21.81 8.51 7.51
N GLY A 164 -21.55 7.24 7.84
CA GLY A 164 -20.67 6.84 8.92
C GLY A 164 -19.46 6.11 8.37
N VAL A 165 -18.45 5.91 9.23
CA VAL A 165 -17.24 5.15 8.88
C VAL A 165 -16.74 4.36 10.08
N ASN A 166 -16.38 3.09 9.85
CA ASN A 166 -15.61 2.28 10.79
C ASN A 166 -14.15 2.27 10.32
N VAL A 167 -13.22 2.66 11.21
CA VAL A 167 -11.79 2.83 10.91
C VAL A 167 -10.92 1.72 11.52
N GLN A 168 -11.55 0.67 12.06
CA GLN A 168 -10.87 -0.41 12.78
C GLN A 168 -10.43 -1.60 11.91
N PRO A 169 -10.89 -1.81 10.65
CA PRO A 169 -10.46 -2.95 9.86
C PRO A 169 -8.94 -3.02 9.66
N TYR A 170 -8.33 -4.19 9.93
CA TYR A 170 -6.89 -4.38 9.84
C TYR A 170 -6.37 -4.31 8.39
N SER A 171 -7.19 -4.65 7.41
CA SER A 171 -6.83 -4.65 5.98
C SER A 171 -8.07 -4.66 5.09
N GLY A 172 -7.89 -4.51 3.77
CA GLY A 172 -8.98 -4.53 2.80
C GLY A 172 -9.77 -5.85 2.77
N SER A 173 -9.10 -7.00 2.87
CA SER A 173 -9.78 -8.31 2.88
C SER A 173 -10.67 -8.47 4.09
N THR A 174 -10.22 -8.02 5.27
CA THR A 174 -11.02 -8.03 6.50
C THR A 174 -12.18 -7.03 6.42
N ALA A 175 -11.94 -5.84 5.86
CA ALA A 175 -12.98 -4.83 5.64
C ALA A 175 -14.09 -5.36 4.72
N ASN A 176 -13.73 -5.99 3.61
CA ASN A 176 -14.69 -6.58 2.68
C ASN A 176 -15.50 -7.69 3.34
N PHE A 177 -14.84 -8.61 4.05
CA PHE A 177 -15.54 -9.72 4.68
C PHE A 177 -16.46 -9.25 5.81
N ALA A 178 -16.04 -8.28 6.62
CA ALA A 178 -16.88 -7.65 7.64
C ALA A 178 -18.09 -6.92 7.01
N ALA A 179 -17.87 -6.16 5.92
CA ALA A 179 -18.95 -5.49 5.20
C ALA A 179 -19.96 -6.50 4.62
N PHE A 180 -19.51 -7.62 4.04
CA PHE A 180 -20.41 -8.66 3.54
C PHE A 180 -21.20 -9.29 4.68
N THR A 181 -20.54 -9.61 5.80
CA THR A 181 -21.19 -10.15 7.01
C THR A 181 -22.23 -9.18 7.59
N ALA A 182 -21.99 -7.87 7.47
CA ALA A 182 -22.97 -6.85 7.88
C ALA A 182 -24.18 -6.79 6.94
N LEU A 183 -23.99 -7.00 5.63
CA LEU A 183 -25.02 -6.77 4.61
C LEU A 183 -25.91 -7.97 4.35
N ILE A 184 -25.34 -9.19 4.40
CA ILE A 184 -25.97 -10.41 3.92
C ILE A 184 -25.69 -11.60 4.85
N ASN A 185 -26.50 -12.65 4.73
CA ASN A 185 -26.35 -13.88 5.50
C ASN A 185 -25.42 -14.89 4.81
N PRO A 186 -24.84 -15.84 5.57
CA PRO A 186 -24.13 -16.97 4.96
C PRO A 186 -25.00 -17.66 3.89
N GLN A 187 -24.36 -18.10 2.80
CA GLN A 187 -25.00 -18.71 1.62
C GLN A 187 -25.82 -17.76 0.74
N ASP A 188 -25.98 -16.49 1.09
CA ASP A 188 -26.55 -15.52 0.17
C ASP A 188 -25.68 -15.35 -1.09
N ARG A 189 -26.30 -14.93 -2.18
CA ARG A 189 -25.69 -14.79 -3.49
C ARG A 189 -25.01 -13.46 -3.66
N ILE A 190 -23.76 -13.48 -4.14
CA ILE A 190 -22.96 -12.29 -4.44
C ILE A 190 -22.49 -12.29 -5.90
N MET A 191 -22.35 -11.11 -6.48
CA MET A 191 -21.71 -10.92 -7.79
C MET A 191 -20.60 -9.88 -7.66
N GLY A 192 -19.41 -10.18 -8.21
CA GLY A 192 -18.25 -9.29 -8.28
C GLY A 192 -17.53 -9.47 -9.60
N LEU A 193 -16.65 -8.53 -9.99
CA LEU A 193 -15.83 -8.66 -11.19
C LEU A 193 -14.92 -9.89 -11.06
N GLY A 194 -14.86 -10.70 -12.12
CA GLY A 194 -14.02 -11.89 -12.16
C GLY A 194 -12.55 -11.59 -11.97
N LEU A 195 -11.81 -12.44 -11.24
CA LEU A 195 -10.37 -12.24 -11.01
C LEU A 195 -9.56 -12.12 -12.31
N PRO A 196 -9.79 -12.96 -13.36
CA PRO A 196 -9.10 -12.81 -14.64
C PRO A 196 -9.43 -11.50 -15.37
N ASP A 197 -10.52 -10.87 -15.02
CA ASP A 197 -11.02 -9.62 -15.60
C ASP A 197 -10.63 -8.38 -14.78
N GLY A 198 -9.78 -8.58 -13.77
CA GLY A 198 -9.25 -7.52 -12.91
C GLY A 198 -9.91 -7.40 -11.55
N GLY A 199 -10.88 -8.24 -11.18
CA GLY A 199 -11.51 -8.25 -9.86
C GLY A 199 -10.52 -8.59 -8.73
N HIS A 200 -10.94 -8.37 -7.49
CA HIS A 200 -10.15 -8.74 -6.32
C HIS A 200 -10.52 -10.16 -5.84
N LEU A 201 -9.57 -10.87 -5.22
CA LEU A 201 -9.81 -12.20 -4.65
C LEU A 201 -11.04 -12.24 -3.73
N THR A 202 -11.21 -11.22 -2.88
CA THR A 202 -12.31 -11.15 -1.91
C THR A 202 -13.69 -10.89 -2.53
N HIS A 203 -13.76 -10.62 -3.85
CA HIS A 203 -15.04 -10.46 -4.54
C HIS A 203 -15.71 -11.79 -4.91
N GLY A 204 -15.31 -12.87 -4.23
CA GLY A 204 -15.93 -14.19 -4.38
C GLY A 204 -15.18 -15.16 -5.27
N TYR A 205 -13.86 -14.99 -5.44
CA TYR A 205 -13.07 -15.82 -6.35
C TYR A 205 -13.07 -17.31 -5.96
N TYR A 206 -13.34 -18.15 -6.94
CA TYR A 206 -13.24 -19.61 -6.87
C TYR A 206 -12.74 -20.19 -8.20
N THR A 207 -12.29 -21.43 -8.17
CA THR A 207 -11.96 -22.21 -9.35
C THR A 207 -12.96 -23.37 -9.49
N ALA A 208 -12.99 -24.02 -10.66
CA ALA A 208 -13.83 -25.21 -10.86
C ALA A 208 -13.58 -26.33 -9.83
N LYS A 209 -12.37 -26.37 -9.25
CA LYS A 209 -11.96 -27.41 -8.31
C LYS A 209 -12.04 -26.99 -6.84
N LYS A 210 -12.03 -25.69 -6.53
CA LYS A 210 -11.89 -25.21 -5.15
C LYS A 210 -12.43 -23.80 -4.96
N LYS A 211 -13.14 -23.58 -3.85
CA LYS A 211 -13.41 -22.25 -3.30
C LYS A 211 -12.13 -21.71 -2.65
N ILE A 212 -11.73 -20.48 -2.99
CA ILE A 212 -10.41 -19.95 -2.62
C ILE A 212 -10.51 -18.95 -1.47
N THR A 213 -11.42 -17.99 -1.56
CA THR A 213 -11.54 -16.91 -0.58
C THR A 213 -12.66 -17.15 0.41
N ALA A 214 -12.58 -16.54 1.59
CA ALA A 214 -13.66 -16.62 2.59
C ALA A 214 -15.01 -16.22 1.97
N SER A 215 -15.05 -15.17 1.16
CA SER A 215 -16.28 -14.75 0.47
C SER A 215 -16.85 -15.80 -0.47
N SER A 216 -16.02 -16.62 -1.13
CA SER A 216 -16.51 -17.74 -1.94
C SER A 216 -16.86 -18.98 -1.11
N ILE A 217 -16.30 -19.12 0.10
CA ILE A 217 -16.59 -20.23 1.02
C ILE A 217 -17.95 -20.02 1.69
N TYR A 218 -18.17 -18.83 2.24
CA TYR A 218 -19.35 -18.52 3.03
C TYR A 218 -20.55 -18.06 2.21
N PHE A 219 -20.32 -17.46 1.01
CA PHE A 219 -21.36 -16.98 0.12
C PHE A 219 -21.35 -17.74 -1.20
N GLN A 220 -22.48 -17.73 -1.90
CA GLN A 220 -22.56 -18.22 -3.27
C GLN A 220 -22.11 -17.09 -4.19
N SER A 221 -21.04 -17.28 -4.95
CA SER A 221 -20.50 -16.23 -5.81
C SER A 221 -20.64 -16.58 -7.29
N PHE A 222 -21.00 -15.57 -8.09
CA PHE A 222 -21.06 -15.66 -9.55
C PHE A 222 -20.40 -14.40 -10.15
N PRO A 223 -19.26 -14.53 -10.87
CA PRO A 223 -18.55 -13.37 -11.38
C PRO A 223 -19.25 -12.77 -12.60
N TYR A 224 -19.26 -11.42 -12.69
CA TYR A 224 -19.48 -10.76 -13.95
C TYR A 224 -18.15 -10.52 -14.68
N ARG A 225 -18.20 -10.22 -15.99
CA ARG A 225 -17.06 -10.28 -16.88
C ARG A 225 -16.88 -8.97 -17.63
N VAL A 226 -15.72 -8.85 -18.29
CA VAL A 226 -15.47 -7.84 -19.30
C VAL A 226 -15.78 -8.41 -20.70
N THR A 227 -16.12 -7.53 -21.64
CA THR A 227 -16.33 -7.88 -23.04
C THR A 227 -14.99 -8.32 -23.66
N PRO A 228 -14.91 -9.52 -24.24
CA PRO A 228 -13.73 -9.97 -24.95
C PRO A 228 -13.33 -8.97 -26.06
N GLY A 229 -12.03 -8.72 -26.17
CA GLY A 229 -11.47 -7.78 -27.16
C GLY A 229 -11.36 -6.35 -26.65
N THR A 230 -12.40 -5.75 -26.08
CA THR A 230 -12.33 -4.39 -25.52
C THR A 230 -11.79 -4.36 -24.09
N GLY A 231 -12.01 -5.42 -23.33
CA GLY A 231 -11.66 -5.48 -21.91
C GLY A 231 -12.52 -4.58 -21.01
N LEU A 232 -13.60 -3.99 -21.53
CA LEU A 232 -14.53 -3.15 -20.76
C LEU A 232 -15.58 -4.01 -20.07
N ILE A 233 -16.08 -3.58 -18.91
CA ILE A 233 -17.13 -4.28 -18.17
C ILE A 233 -18.35 -4.44 -19.06
N ASP A 234 -18.86 -5.67 -19.15
CA ASP A 234 -20.07 -6.00 -19.91
C ASP A 234 -21.31 -5.78 -19.02
N TYR A 235 -21.78 -4.55 -19.00
CA TYR A 235 -22.95 -4.16 -18.22
C TYR A 235 -24.26 -4.79 -18.72
N GLU A 236 -24.37 -5.15 -20.01
CA GLU A 236 -25.57 -5.82 -20.54
C GLU A 236 -25.62 -7.27 -20.04
N GLN A 237 -24.50 -7.98 -20.13
CA GLN A 237 -24.38 -9.32 -19.57
C GLN A 237 -24.58 -9.33 -18.06
N LEU A 238 -24.02 -8.33 -17.35
CA LEU A 238 -24.23 -8.16 -15.91
C LEU A 238 -25.72 -7.98 -15.59
N THR A 239 -26.44 -7.15 -16.33
CA THR A 239 -27.88 -6.91 -16.14
C THR A 239 -28.67 -8.23 -16.30
N THR A 240 -28.40 -8.96 -17.38
CA THR A 240 -29.05 -10.24 -17.67
C THR A 240 -28.75 -11.27 -16.56
N ASN A 241 -27.48 -11.42 -16.22
CA ASN A 241 -27.05 -12.40 -15.22
C ASN A 241 -27.56 -12.05 -13.82
N ALA A 242 -27.59 -10.79 -13.43
CA ALA A 242 -28.16 -10.36 -12.14
C ALA A 242 -29.67 -10.65 -12.10
N GLY A 243 -30.39 -10.46 -13.20
CA GLY A 243 -31.81 -10.80 -13.33
C GLY A 243 -32.11 -12.28 -13.13
N LEU A 244 -31.24 -13.16 -13.59
CA LEU A 244 -31.35 -14.62 -13.44
C LEU A 244 -30.84 -15.12 -12.08
N TYR A 245 -29.67 -14.62 -11.66
CA TYR A 245 -28.99 -15.07 -10.46
C TYR A 245 -29.60 -14.50 -9.17
N LYS A 246 -30.20 -13.31 -9.24
CA LYS A 246 -30.79 -12.59 -8.10
C LYS A 246 -29.80 -12.45 -6.93
N PRO A 247 -28.67 -11.77 -7.10
CA PRO A 247 -27.71 -11.57 -6.02
C PRO A 247 -28.32 -10.70 -4.90
N ARG A 248 -27.91 -10.94 -3.66
CA ARG A 248 -28.22 -10.06 -2.54
C ARG A 248 -27.22 -8.91 -2.44
N LEU A 249 -26.02 -9.09 -3.02
CA LEU A 249 -24.95 -8.11 -3.02
C LEU A 249 -24.25 -8.09 -4.40
N ILE A 250 -24.12 -6.90 -4.96
CA ILE A 250 -23.25 -6.61 -6.11
C ILE A 250 -22.05 -5.82 -5.63
N VAL A 251 -20.84 -6.31 -5.94
CA VAL A 251 -19.57 -5.68 -5.57
C VAL A 251 -18.96 -5.03 -6.81
N CYS A 252 -18.75 -3.73 -6.78
CA CYS A 252 -18.01 -2.98 -7.80
C CYS A 252 -16.66 -2.52 -7.25
N GLY A 253 -15.59 -2.84 -7.98
CA GLY A 253 -14.23 -2.58 -7.58
C GLY A 253 -13.27 -3.54 -8.28
N ALA A 254 -12.03 -3.14 -8.40
CA ALA A 254 -11.04 -3.94 -9.11
C ALA A 254 -9.62 -3.72 -8.58
N SER A 255 -8.77 -4.74 -8.80
CA SER A 255 -7.33 -4.70 -8.55
C SER A 255 -6.54 -4.37 -9.82
N ALA A 256 -7.11 -4.65 -11.01
CA ALA A 256 -6.43 -4.52 -12.29
C ALA A 256 -7.40 -4.13 -13.43
N TYR A 257 -8.29 -3.19 -13.18
CA TYR A 257 -9.17 -2.61 -14.18
C TYR A 257 -8.76 -1.16 -14.43
N PRO A 258 -8.27 -0.81 -15.64
CA PRO A 258 -7.66 0.49 -15.88
C PRO A 258 -8.67 1.58 -16.26
N ARG A 259 -9.98 1.33 -16.23
CA ARG A 259 -11.03 2.28 -16.59
C ARG A 259 -11.88 2.71 -15.40
N ASP A 260 -12.58 3.82 -15.55
CA ASP A 260 -13.50 4.32 -14.55
C ASP A 260 -14.80 3.51 -14.51
N TRP A 261 -15.58 3.66 -13.45
CA TRP A 261 -16.78 2.87 -13.16
C TRP A 261 -18.05 3.66 -13.47
N ASP A 262 -19.03 3.02 -14.11
CA ASP A 262 -20.40 3.52 -14.25
C ASP A 262 -21.24 3.10 -13.03
N TYR A 263 -21.05 3.82 -11.91
CA TYR A 263 -21.79 3.54 -10.67
C TYR A 263 -23.29 3.74 -10.82
N GLN A 264 -23.74 4.69 -11.66
CA GLN A 264 -25.16 4.93 -11.90
C GLN A 264 -25.83 3.71 -12.53
N ARG A 265 -25.18 3.11 -13.50
CA ARG A 265 -25.68 1.91 -14.16
C ARG A 265 -25.70 0.70 -13.23
N LEU A 266 -24.66 0.55 -12.39
CA LEU A 266 -24.60 -0.48 -11.36
C LEU A 266 -25.71 -0.31 -10.33
N ARG A 267 -26.01 0.93 -9.90
CA ARG A 267 -27.12 1.20 -8.99
C ARG A 267 -28.47 0.76 -9.57
N LYS A 268 -28.75 1.09 -10.83
CA LYS A 268 -29.97 0.63 -11.52
C LYS A 268 -30.10 -0.89 -11.54
N ILE A 269 -28.99 -1.60 -11.82
CA ILE A 269 -28.97 -3.05 -11.82
C ILE A 269 -29.25 -3.60 -10.40
N ALA A 270 -28.63 -3.03 -9.39
CA ALA A 270 -28.83 -3.44 -8.00
C ALA A 270 -30.28 -3.20 -7.55
N ASP A 271 -30.85 -2.03 -7.83
CA ASP A 271 -32.24 -1.68 -7.48
C ASP A 271 -33.26 -2.63 -8.13
N THR A 272 -33.07 -2.95 -9.42
CA THR A 272 -33.95 -3.87 -10.15
C THR A 272 -33.96 -5.28 -9.54
N ASN A 273 -32.91 -5.65 -8.82
CA ASN A 273 -32.76 -6.98 -8.24
C ASN A 273 -32.94 -6.99 -6.70
N GLY A 274 -33.17 -5.84 -6.07
CA GLY A 274 -33.23 -5.71 -4.61
C GLY A 274 -31.90 -6.07 -3.94
N SER A 275 -30.79 -5.75 -4.59
CA SER A 275 -29.43 -6.02 -4.13
C SER A 275 -28.83 -4.82 -3.42
N TYR A 276 -28.03 -5.05 -2.39
CA TYR A 276 -27.07 -4.05 -1.95
C TYR A 276 -26.01 -3.82 -3.02
N LEU A 277 -25.53 -2.57 -3.12
CA LEU A 277 -24.39 -2.20 -3.95
C LEU A 277 -23.23 -1.76 -3.05
N LEU A 278 -22.12 -2.51 -3.10
CA LEU A 278 -20.90 -2.20 -2.36
C LEU A 278 -19.79 -1.84 -3.35
N SER A 279 -19.11 -0.72 -3.11
CA SER A 279 -17.88 -0.39 -3.84
C SER A 279 -16.65 -0.72 -3.00
N ASP A 280 -15.76 -1.55 -3.54
CA ASP A 280 -14.37 -1.66 -3.08
C ASP A 280 -13.49 -0.72 -3.91
N MET A 281 -13.31 0.51 -3.41
CA MET A 281 -12.49 1.53 -4.09
C MET A 281 -11.02 1.49 -3.68
N ALA A 282 -10.53 0.40 -3.09
CA ALA A 282 -9.20 0.31 -2.51
C ALA A 282 -8.08 0.82 -3.42
N HIS A 283 -8.10 0.48 -4.71
CA HIS A 283 -7.08 0.91 -5.66
C HIS A 283 -7.13 2.39 -6.02
N ILE A 284 -8.32 2.95 -6.08
CA ILE A 284 -8.56 4.32 -6.57
C ILE A 284 -8.93 5.31 -5.48
N SER A 285 -8.92 4.92 -4.21
CA SER A 285 -9.42 5.75 -3.10
C SER A 285 -8.74 7.12 -3.01
N GLY A 286 -7.43 7.22 -3.25
CA GLY A 286 -6.74 8.51 -3.30
C GLY A 286 -7.18 9.37 -4.47
N LEU A 287 -7.49 8.76 -5.62
CA LEU A 287 -7.99 9.48 -6.80
C LEU A 287 -9.43 9.97 -6.57
N VAL A 288 -10.27 9.16 -5.93
CA VAL A 288 -11.64 9.55 -5.53
C VAL A 288 -11.60 10.68 -4.50
N ALA A 289 -10.73 10.60 -3.49
CA ALA A 289 -10.57 11.66 -2.48
C ALA A 289 -10.13 12.99 -3.12
N ALA A 290 -9.30 12.93 -4.16
CA ALA A 290 -8.85 14.09 -4.92
C ALA A 290 -9.88 14.62 -5.93
N GLY A 291 -10.98 13.90 -6.18
CA GLY A 291 -11.98 14.21 -7.20
C GLY A 291 -11.51 13.96 -8.64
N GLU A 292 -10.54 13.06 -8.84
CA GLU A 292 -9.97 12.72 -10.13
C GLU A 292 -10.52 11.38 -10.71
N GLN A 293 -11.43 10.73 -9.97
CA GLN A 293 -12.21 9.55 -10.39
C GLN A 293 -13.65 9.68 -9.92
N ASN A 294 -14.57 9.00 -10.59
CA ASN A 294 -15.98 8.98 -10.21
C ASN A 294 -16.17 8.50 -8.77
N SER A 295 -17.04 9.19 -8.03
CA SER A 295 -17.33 8.88 -6.63
C SER A 295 -18.37 7.77 -6.51
N PRO A 296 -18.10 6.69 -5.75
CA PRO A 296 -19.10 5.66 -5.48
C PRO A 296 -20.16 6.09 -4.46
N PHE A 297 -19.91 7.15 -3.70
CA PHE A 297 -20.72 7.50 -2.54
C PHE A 297 -22.15 7.97 -2.86
N GLU A 298 -22.40 8.44 -4.08
CA GLU A 298 -23.76 8.79 -4.51
C GLU A 298 -24.65 7.56 -4.74
N TYR A 299 -24.04 6.43 -5.08
CA TYR A 299 -24.74 5.26 -5.62
C TYR A 299 -24.69 4.04 -4.71
N CYS A 300 -23.66 3.90 -3.89
CA CYS A 300 -23.44 2.69 -3.09
C CYS A 300 -24.06 2.77 -1.70
N ASP A 301 -24.44 1.62 -1.15
CA ASP A 301 -24.92 1.50 0.23
C ASP A 301 -23.75 1.44 1.22
N VAL A 302 -22.68 0.75 0.83
CA VAL A 302 -21.44 0.61 1.58
C VAL A 302 -20.25 0.82 0.64
N VAL A 303 -19.20 1.46 1.14
CA VAL A 303 -17.94 1.65 0.42
C VAL A 303 -16.78 1.16 1.28
N THR A 304 -16.02 0.21 0.80
CA THR A 304 -14.79 -0.25 1.46
C THR A 304 -13.56 0.30 0.77
N THR A 305 -12.48 0.44 1.51
CA THR A 305 -11.19 0.81 0.94
C THR A 305 -10.03 0.30 1.77
N THR A 306 -8.85 0.27 1.17
CA THR A 306 -7.57 0.23 1.88
C THR A 306 -7.01 1.65 2.01
N THR A 307 -6.16 1.87 2.99
CA THR A 307 -5.54 3.18 3.22
C THR A 307 -4.15 3.31 2.61
N HIS A 308 -3.53 2.20 2.21
CA HIS A 308 -2.12 2.09 1.84
C HIS A 308 -1.83 2.08 0.33
N LYS A 309 -2.79 2.34 -0.54
CA LYS A 309 -2.58 2.41 -2.00
C LYS A 309 -2.48 3.87 -2.46
N THR A 310 -3.30 4.30 -3.38
CA THR A 310 -3.29 5.69 -3.84
C THR A 310 -3.53 6.73 -2.74
N LEU A 311 -4.10 6.34 -1.60
CA LEU A 311 -4.31 7.21 -0.43
C LEU A 311 -3.04 7.46 0.40
N ARG A 312 -1.95 6.73 0.18
CA ARG A 312 -0.62 6.88 0.83
C ARG A 312 -0.61 6.77 2.36
N GLY A 313 -1.53 6.02 2.94
CA GLY A 313 -1.59 5.77 4.39
C GLY A 313 -0.94 4.46 4.83
N PRO A 314 -1.08 4.10 6.11
CA PRO A 314 -0.63 2.81 6.64
C PRO A 314 -1.48 1.66 6.11
N ARG A 315 -1.02 0.42 6.32
CA ARG A 315 -1.76 -0.79 5.94
C ARG A 315 -2.96 -1.00 6.85
N ALA A 316 -4.15 -0.66 6.35
CA ALA A 316 -5.42 -0.84 7.02
C ALA A 316 -6.58 -0.82 6.00
N GLY A 317 -7.81 -0.94 6.51
CA GLY A 317 -9.04 -0.76 5.75
C GLY A 317 -10.01 0.20 6.43
N LEU A 318 -10.94 0.72 5.66
CA LEU A 318 -12.07 1.52 6.13
C LEU A 318 -13.36 0.95 5.56
N ILE A 319 -14.45 1.07 6.33
CA ILE A 319 -15.80 0.73 5.87
C ILE A 319 -16.69 1.97 6.06
N PHE A 320 -17.07 2.60 4.97
CA PHE A 320 -18.08 3.66 4.97
C PHE A 320 -19.45 3.04 4.74
N PHE A 321 -20.46 3.56 5.42
CA PHE A 321 -21.83 3.07 5.34
C PHE A 321 -22.84 4.22 5.37
N ARG A 322 -23.94 4.06 4.64
CA ARG A 322 -25.04 5.04 4.72
C ARG A 322 -25.73 4.94 6.08
N LYS A 323 -25.98 6.12 6.65
CA LYS A 323 -26.84 6.28 7.82
C LYS A 323 -28.25 6.56 7.31
N ASP A 324 -29.15 5.63 7.57
CA ASP A 324 -30.57 5.81 7.36
C ASP A 324 -31.26 5.77 8.74
N LYS A 325 -32.25 6.63 8.94
CA LYS A 325 -32.95 6.70 10.24
C LYS A 325 -33.69 5.41 10.57
N GLU A 326 -34.05 4.62 9.55
CA GLU A 326 -34.81 3.38 9.68
C GLU A 326 -33.92 2.13 9.60
N SER A 327 -32.63 2.30 9.21
CA SER A 327 -31.70 1.19 9.07
C SER A 327 -30.77 1.05 10.27
N ASP A 328 -30.48 -0.21 10.61
CA ASP A 328 -29.50 -0.59 11.63
C ASP A 328 -28.08 -0.74 11.07
N MET A 329 -27.79 -0.15 9.89
CA MET A 329 -26.57 -0.34 9.14
C MET A 329 -25.31 -0.02 9.95
N GLU A 330 -25.30 1.11 10.70
CA GLU A 330 -24.18 1.47 11.57
C GLU A 330 -23.91 0.37 12.61
N GLN A 331 -24.95 -0.13 13.26
CA GLN A 331 -24.82 -1.17 14.26
C GLN A 331 -24.31 -2.47 13.63
N ARG A 332 -24.87 -2.88 12.48
CA ARG A 332 -24.49 -4.11 11.77
C ARG A 332 -23.04 -4.06 11.32
N VAL A 333 -22.59 -2.95 10.73
CA VAL A 333 -21.19 -2.81 10.29
C VAL A 333 -20.24 -2.84 11.50
N ASN A 334 -20.56 -2.10 12.56
CA ASN A 334 -19.71 -2.07 13.74
C ASN A 334 -19.63 -3.45 14.43
N GLN A 335 -20.75 -4.17 14.54
CA GLN A 335 -20.77 -5.53 15.11
C GLN A 335 -20.07 -6.55 14.21
N ALA A 336 -20.14 -6.39 12.89
CA ALA A 336 -19.42 -7.25 11.96
C ALA A 336 -17.90 -7.05 12.07
N VAL A 337 -17.43 -5.83 12.34
CA VAL A 337 -16.00 -5.59 12.63
C VAL A 337 -15.65 -6.18 13.99
N PHE A 338 -16.28 -5.73 15.05
CA PHE A 338 -16.09 -6.23 16.40
C PHE A 338 -17.45 -6.45 17.09
N PRO A 339 -17.73 -7.63 17.62
CA PRO A 339 -16.80 -8.74 17.87
C PRO A 339 -16.73 -9.82 16.76
N ALA A 340 -17.43 -9.67 15.61
CA ALA A 340 -17.60 -10.82 14.70
C ALA A 340 -16.31 -11.21 13.95
N CYS A 341 -15.54 -10.24 13.42
CA CYS A 341 -14.37 -10.54 12.57
C CYS A 341 -13.04 -10.21 13.24
N GLN A 342 -13.00 -9.31 14.20
CA GLN A 342 -11.77 -8.79 14.82
C GLN A 342 -11.89 -8.68 16.33
N GLY A 343 -10.72 -8.51 17.02
CA GLY A 343 -10.58 -8.13 18.43
C GLY A 343 -10.14 -6.67 18.56
N GLY A 344 -9.14 -6.40 19.42
CA GLY A 344 -8.65 -5.05 19.70
C GLY A 344 -8.15 -4.32 18.45
N PRO A 345 -8.56 -3.06 18.24
CA PRO A 345 -8.08 -2.24 17.15
C PRO A 345 -6.57 -1.95 17.26
N HIS A 346 -5.91 -1.75 16.11
CA HIS A 346 -4.52 -1.32 16.06
C HIS A 346 -4.45 0.22 16.13
N ASN A 347 -4.37 0.77 17.34
CA ASN A 347 -4.46 2.22 17.57
C ASN A 347 -3.33 3.02 16.94
N ASN A 348 -2.12 2.47 16.89
CA ASN A 348 -0.98 3.04 16.18
C ASN A 348 -1.27 3.18 14.68
N THR A 349 -1.88 2.17 14.07
CA THR A 349 -2.28 2.21 12.67
C THR A 349 -3.40 3.23 12.43
N ILE A 350 -4.40 3.31 13.33
CA ILE A 350 -5.47 4.33 13.27
C ILE A 350 -4.88 5.75 13.34
N ALA A 351 -3.83 5.97 14.14
CA ALA A 351 -3.11 7.24 14.16
C ALA A 351 -2.46 7.55 12.80
N GLY A 352 -1.80 6.58 12.20
CA GLY A 352 -1.24 6.70 10.85
C GLY A 352 -2.31 7.01 9.79
N ILE A 353 -3.49 6.38 9.87
CA ILE A 353 -4.64 6.68 9.00
C ILE A 353 -5.09 8.12 9.18
N ALA A 354 -5.23 8.58 10.43
CA ALA A 354 -5.65 9.95 10.72
C ALA A 354 -4.68 11.00 10.15
N VAL A 355 -3.37 10.72 10.16
CA VAL A 355 -2.35 11.57 9.53
C VAL A 355 -2.50 11.57 8.01
N ALA A 356 -2.59 10.41 7.38
CA ALA A 356 -2.73 10.27 5.93
C ALA A 356 -4.00 10.95 5.40
N LEU A 357 -5.13 10.81 6.10
CA LEU A 357 -6.39 11.47 5.74
C LEU A 357 -6.32 13.00 5.86
N LYS A 358 -5.55 13.52 6.83
CA LYS A 358 -5.26 14.96 6.89
C LYS A 358 -4.47 15.42 5.67
N GLN A 359 -3.47 14.65 5.26
CA GLN A 359 -2.67 14.93 4.07
C GLN A 359 -3.51 14.80 2.78
N ALA A 360 -4.41 13.83 2.70
CA ALA A 360 -5.30 13.65 1.56
C ALA A 360 -6.29 14.81 1.34
N ALA A 361 -6.58 15.59 2.38
CA ALA A 361 -7.41 16.79 2.29
C ALA A 361 -6.61 18.05 1.86
N ASP A 362 -5.30 17.96 1.68
CA ASP A 362 -4.45 19.07 1.27
C ASP A 362 -4.49 19.26 -0.27
N PRO A 363 -4.49 20.50 -0.79
CA PRO A 363 -4.41 20.76 -2.23
C PRO A 363 -3.21 20.10 -2.93
N ALA A 364 -2.08 19.92 -2.24
CA ALA A 364 -0.92 19.21 -2.76
C ALA A 364 -1.22 17.74 -3.09
N PHE A 365 -2.13 17.11 -2.34
CA PHE A 365 -2.55 15.74 -2.63
C PHE A 365 -3.37 15.65 -3.92
N LYS A 366 -4.20 16.66 -4.20
CA LYS A 366 -4.92 16.75 -5.48
C LYS A 366 -3.95 16.89 -6.67
N ALA A 367 -2.90 17.70 -6.53
CA ALA A 367 -1.85 17.81 -7.54
C ALA A 367 -1.13 16.47 -7.76
N TYR A 368 -0.82 15.76 -6.69
CA TYR A 368 -0.26 14.41 -6.76
C TYR A 368 -1.19 13.43 -7.51
N ALA A 369 -2.47 13.38 -7.18
CA ALA A 369 -3.42 12.48 -7.82
C ALA A 369 -3.55 12.74 -9.34
N LYS A 370 -3.58 14.00 -9.76
CA LYS A 370 -3.53 14.39 -11.18
C LYS A 370 -2.26 13.89 -11.85
N GLN A 371 -1.11 14.07 -11.18
CA GLN A 371 0.18 13.62 -11.72
C GLN A 371 0.24 12.11 -11.85
N VAL A 372 -0.34 11.35 -10.91
CA VAL A 372 -0.42 9.89 -11.01
C VAL A 372 -1.13 9.46 -12.29
N ILE A 373 -2.26 10.09 -12.63
CA ILE A 373 -3.02 9.78 -13.85
C ILE A 373 -2.24 10.22 -15.10
N ALA A 374 -1.60 11.40 -15.08
CA ALA A 374 -0.78 11.89 -16.18
C ALA A 374 0.38 10.92 -16.46
N ASN A 375 1.07 10.47 -15.43
CA ASN A 375 2.15 9.49 -15.51
C ASN A 375 1.65 8.16 -16.10
N ALA A 376 0.50 7.66 -15.64
CA ALA A 376 -0.07 6.42 -16.16
C ALA A 376 -0.44 6.52 -17.66
N ARG A 377 -1.02 7.64 -18.05
CA ARG A 377 -1.33 7.93 -19.46
C ARG A 377 -0.08 8.04 -20.33
N THR A 378 1.01 8.60 -19.80
CA THR A 378 2.29 8.71 -20.51
C THR A 378 2.88 7.32 -20.75
N ILE A 379 2.96 6.46 -19.73
CA ILE A 379 3.39 5.06 -19.90
C ILE A 379 2.52 4.34 -20.96
N ALA A 380 1.19 4.47 -20.85
CA ALA A 380 0.28 3.84 -21.81
C ALA A 380 0.53 4.33 -23.23
N LYS A 381 0.70 5.63 -23.43
CA LYS A 381 0.98 6.23 -24.76
C LYS A 381 2.30 5.73 -25.33
N VAL A 382 3.38 5.71 -24.55
CA VAL A 382 4.70 5.26 -25.04
C VAL A 382 4.68 3.76 -25.35
N LEU A 383 4.10 2.92 -24.48
CA LEU A 383 3.97 1.50 -24.77
C LEU A 383 3.15 1.23 -26.03
N SER A 384 2.05 1.97 -26.24
CA SER A 384 1.24 1.87 -27.46
C SER A 384 2.00 2.34 -28.70
N SER A 385 2.90 3.31 -28.61
CA SER A 385 3.74 3.74 -29.75
C SER A 385 4.78 2.69 -30.17
N HIS A 386 5.09 1.74 -29.30
CA HIS A 386 5.87 0.53 -29.60
C HIS A 386 5.00 -0.64 -30.07
N GLU A 387 3.72 -0.39 -30.43
CA GLU A 387 2.75 -1.38 -30.88
C GLU A 387 2.43 -2.47 -29.83
N TYR A 388 2.70 -2.18 -28.56
CA TYR A 388 2.34 -3.10 -27.48
C TYR A 388 0.84 -3.05 -27.19
N LYS A 389 0.27 -4.24 -26.96
CA LYS A 389 -1.15 -4.38 -26.63
C LYS A 389 -1.39 -4.04 -25.17
N LEU A 390 -2.22 -3.03 -24.92
CA LEU A 390 -2.74 -2.72 -23.59
C LEU A 390 -4.17 -3.22 -23.45
N GLN A 391 -4.51 -3.72 -22.28
CA GLN A 391 -5.90 -4.03 -21.96
C GLN A 391 -6.70 -2.72 -21.93
N THR A 392 -7.84 -2.68 -22.59
CA THR A 392 -8.71 -1.49 -22.77
C THR A 392 -8.08 -0.34 -23.59
N ASP A 393 -6.96 -0.56 -24.27
CA ASP A 393 -6.25 0.42 -25.11
C ASP A 393 -5.90 1.74 -24.38
N GLY A 394 -5.58 1.66 -23.09
CA GLY A 394 -5.16 2.82 -22.28
C GLY A 394 -5.61 2.76 -20.82
N THR A 395 -5.63 3.93 -20.16
CA THR A 395 -6.00 4.03 -18.74
C THR A 395 -6.68 5.36 -18.40
N ASP A 396 -7.60 5.30 -17.41
CA ASP A 396 -8.24 6.45 -16.78
C ASP A 396 -7.74 6.67 -15.35
N ASN A 397 -6.93 5.74 -14.80
CA ASN A 397 -6.51 5.77 -13.40
C ASN A 397 -4.98 5.63 -13.21
N HIS A 398 -4.52 5.06 -12.11
CA HIS A 398 -3.13 4.98 -11.69
C HIS A 398 -2.34 3.80 -12.26
N LEU A 399 -2.97 2.92 -13.03
CA LEU A 399 -2.35 1.69 -13.52
C LEU A 399 -2.56 1.46 -15.02
N VAL A 400 -1.64 0.69 -15.61
CA VAL A 400 -1.73 0.15 -16.95
C VAL A 400 -1.69 -1.36 -16.87
N LEU A 401 -2.51 -2.04 -17.64
CA LEU A 401 -2.50 -3.49 -17.77
C LEU A 401 -2.00 -3.87 -19.17
N TRP A 402 -0.81 -4.47 -19.21
CA TRP A 402 -0.05 -4.77 -20.42
C TRP A 402 -0.22 -6.23 -20.82
N ASP A 403 -0.74 -6.50 -22.02
CA ASP A 403 -0.90 -7.84 -22.60
C ASP A 403 0.34 -8.24 -23.40
N LEU A 404 1.07 -9.25 -22.90
CA LEU A 404 2.32 -9.72 -23.47
C LEU A 404 2.14 -10.92 -24.42
N ARG A 405 0.93 -11.46 -24.53
CA ARG A 405 0.64 -12.66 -25.34
C ARG A 405 0.91 -12.46 -26.84
N PRO A 406 0.66 -11.28 -27.45
CA PRO A 406 1.05 -11.05 -28.85
C PRO A 406 2.54 -11.20 -29.12
N LEU A 407 3.39 -11.02 -28.09
CA LEU A 407 4.84 -11.18 -28.15
C LEU A 407 5.30 -12.64 -27.89
N GLY A 408 4.38 -13.55 -27.61
CA GLY A 408 4.69 -14.90 -27.20
C GLY A 408 5.37 -14.99 -25.82
N LEU A 409 5.25 -13.94 -25.01
CA LEU A 409 5.76 -13.85 -23.63
C LEU A 409 4.65 -14.07 -22.60
N THR A 410 5.04 -14.32 -21.37
CA THR A 410 4.13 -14.38 -20.22
C THR A 410 4.52 -13.32 -19.18
N GLY A 411 3.55 -12.93 -18.37
CA GLY A 411 3.81 -12.01 -17.26
C GLY A 411 4.93 -12.48 -16.34
N SER A 412 5.01 -13.80 -16.09
CA SER A 412 6.09 -14.39 -15.26
C SER A 412 7.49 -14.21 -15.85
N LYS A 413 7.64 -14.20 -17.17
CA LYS A 413 8.94 -13.98 -17.82
C LYS A 413 9.39 -12.53 -17.68
N ILE A 414 8.48 -11.60 -17.94
CA ILE A 414 8.79 -10.16 -17.78
C ILE A 414 9.01 -9.80 -16.32
N GLU A 415 8.21 -10.32 -15.39
CA GLU A 415 8.41 -10.14 -13.95
C GLU A 415 9.85 -10.56 -13.55
N LYS A 416 10.35 -11.71 -14.03
CA LYS A 416 11.71 -12.17 -13.71
C LYS A 416 12.82 -11.28 -14.30
N ILE A 417 12.71 -10.81 -15.53
CA ILE A 417 13.68 -9.87 -16.10
C ILE A 417 13.66 -8.54 -15.34
N CYS A 418 12.48 -8.03 -15.05
CA CYS A 418 12.31 -6.78 -14.31
C CYS A 418 12.89 -6.86 -12.89
N ASP A 419 12.60 -7.96 -12.15
CA ASP A 419 13.15 -8.18 -10.80
C ASP A 419 14.68 -8.08 -10.79
N GLU A 420 15.35 -8.71 -11.75
CA GLU A 420 16.82 -8.69 -11.87
C GLU A 420 17.38 -7.30 -12.24
N CYS A 421 16.56 -6.46 -12.89
CA CYS A 421 16.92 -5.10 -13.29
C CYS A 421 16.48 -4.02 -12.28
N HIS A 422 16.09 -4.38 -11.06
CA HIS A 422 15.54 -3.44 -10.08
C HIS A 422 14.26 -2.71 -10.55
N ILE A 423 13.45 -3.36 -11.37
CA ILE A 423 12.13 -2.86 -11.78
C ILE A 423 11.08 -3.79 -11.18
N THR A 424 10.36 -3.34 -10.18
CA THR A 424 9.38 -4.15 -9.48
C THR A 424 8.02 -4.04 -10.16
N VAL A 425 7.58 -5.09 -10.84
CA VAL A 425 6.25 -5.22 -11.47
C VAL A 425 5.56 -6.48 -10.97
N ASN A 426 4.27 -6.63 -11.24
CA ASN A 426 3.62 -7.92 -10.98
C ASN A 426 2.98 -8.51 -12.24
N LYS A 427 3.18 -9.82 -12.40
CA LYS A 427 2.39 -10.57 -13.38
C LYS A 427 0.91 -10.48 -13.04
N ASN A 428 0.07 -10.35 -14.06
CA ASN A 428 -1.38 -10.19 -13.91
C ASN A 428 -2.11 -10.89 -15.05
N ALA A 429 -3.23 -11.53 -14.71
CA ALA A 429 -4.09 -12.08 -15.74
C ALA A 429 -4.67 -10.96 -16.61
N VAL A 430 -4.85 -11.24 -17.89
CA VAL A 430 -5.52 -10.37 -18.86
C VAL A 430 -6.73 -11.10 -19.41
N SER A 431 -7.72 -10.35 -19.89
CA SER A 431 -8.95 -10.93 -20.44
C SER A 431 -8.63 -11.94 -21.54
N GLY A 432 -9.21 -13.13 -21.44
CA GLY A 432 -8.95 -14.25 -22.33
C GLY A 432 -7.82 -15.19 -21.89
N ASP A 433 -7.18 -14.98 -20.73
CA ASP A 433 -6.27 -15.96 -20.15
C ASP A 433 -6.99 -17.24 -19.75
N THR A 434 -6.40 -18.37 -20.10
CA THR A 434 -6.94 -19.71 -19.80
C THR A 434 -6.54 -20.19 -18.40
N SER A 435 -5.48 -19.61 -17.80
CA SER A 435 -4.97 -19.99 -16.50
C SER A 435 -4.45 -18.78 -15.72
N ALA A 436 -4.95 -18.61 -14.50
CA ALA A 436 -4.44 -17.60 -13.57
C ALA A 436 -3.00 -17.92 -13.05
N GLN A 437 -2.52 -19.16 -13.25
CA GLN A 437 -1.16 -19.57 -12.85
C GLN A 437 -0.09 -19.15 -13.87
N VAL A 438 -0.48 -18.96 -15.14
CA VAL A 438 0.40 -18.50 -16.21
C VAL A 438 -0.24 -17.24 -16.82
N PRO A 439 -0.20 -16.13 -16.10
CA PRO A 439 -0.83 -14.88 -16.55
C PRO A 439 -0.11 -14.32 -17.77
N GLY A 440 -0.91 -13.87 -18.75
CA GLY A 440 -0.43 -13.33 -20.02
C GLY A 440 0.01 -11.87 -19.95
N GLY A 441 -0.19 -11.18 -18.85
CA GLY A 441 0.11 -9.76 -18.73
C GLY A 441 0.92 -9.37 -17.51
N VAL A 442 1.24 -8.08 -17.48
CA VAL A 442 1.88 -7.36 -16.36
C VAL A 442 1.05 -6.13 -16.04
N ARG A 443 0.88 -5.88 -14.74
CA ARG A 443 0.26 -4.65 -14.25
C ARG A 443 1.36 -3.69 -13.82
N VAL A 444 1.27 -2.44 -14.30
CA VAL A 444 2.21 -1.35 -14.02
C VAL A 444 1.45 -0.24 -13.31
N GLY A 445 1.86 0.17 -12.13
CA GLY A 445 1.25 1.22 -11.33
C GLY A 445 2.20 2.39 -11.10
N LEU A 446 1.68 3.63 -11.10
CA LEU A 446 2.50 4.83 -11.15
C LEU A 446 2.49 5.67 -9.86
N ALA A 447 1.77 5.23 -8.85
CA ALA A 447 1.61 5.98 -7.61
C ALA A 447 2.93 6.17 -6.84
N ALA A 448 3.76 5.12 -6.76
CA ALA A 448 5.03 5.16 -6.03
C ALA A 448 6.06 6.10 -6.71
N LEU A 449 6.24 5.99 -8.03
CA LEU A 449 7.16 6.87 -8.76
C LEU A 449 6.71 8.33 -8.71
N THR A 450 5.39 8.59 -8.77
CA THR A 450 4.85 9.93 -8.59
C THR A 450 5.13 10.48 -7.19
N SER A 451 5.10 9.65 -6.16
CA SER A 451 5.49 10.03 -4.79
C SER A 451 6.98 10.37 -4.66
N ARG A 452 7.82 9.86 -5.57
CA ARG A 452 9.25 10.23 -5.73
C ARG A 452 9.45 11.47 -6.61
N SER A 453 8.41 12.23 -6.89
CA SER A 453 8.42 13.46 -7.71
C SER A 453 8.70 13.25 -9.20
N MET A 454 8.62 12.02 -9.71
CA MET A 454 8.75 11.72 -11.12
C MET A 454 7.51 12.18 -11.89
N LYS A 455 7.70 12.73 -13.08
CA LYS A 455 6.67 13.30 -13.97
C LYS A 455 6.71 12.61 -15.33
N GLU A 456 6.02 13.18 -16.32
CA GLU A 456 5.86 12.61 -17.65
C GLU A 456 7.21 12.35 -18.35
N SER A 457 8.19 13.25 -18.22
CA SER A 457 9.53 13.06 -18.83
C SER A 457 10.25 11.82 -18.28
N GLU A 458 10.15 11.61 -16.98
CA GLU A 458 10.72 10.43 -16.33
C GLU A 458 9.95 9.15 -16.73
N MET A 459 8.65 9.26 -16.96
CA MET A 459 7.84 8.13 -17.43
C MET A 459 8.20 7.68 -18.84
N GLU A 460 8.65 8.58 -19.72
CA GLU A 460 9.19 8.20 -21.03
C GLU A 460 10.46 7.34 -20.86
N THR A 461 11.34 7.69 -19.93
CA THR A 461 12.54 6.89 -19.60
C THR A 461 12.15 5.54 -18.99
N VAL A 462 11.20 5.51 -18.05
CA VAL A 462 10.71 4.27 -17.45
C VAL A 462 10.08 3.35 -18.51
N ALA A 463 9.30 3.90 -19.44
CA ALA A 463 8.75 3.12 -20.54
C ALA A 463 9.85 2.57 -21.48
N ALA A 464 10.92 3.32 -21.71
CA ALA A 464 12.09 2.82 -22.45
C ALA A 464 12.80 1.67 -21.72
N PHE A 465 12.90 1.70 -20.40
CA PHE A 465 13.41 0.58 -19.61
C PHE A 465 12.50 -0.64 -19.71
N LEU A 466 11.19 -0.47 -19.63
CA LEU A 466 10.23 -1.56 -19.84
C LEU A 466 10.31 -2.15 -21.25
N HIS A 467 10.51 -1.31 -22.27
CA HIS A 467 10.76 -1.77 -23.65
C HIS A 467 12.02 -2.61 -23.72
N ARG A 468 13.14 -2.14 -23.14
CA ARG A 468 14.41 -2.90 -23.08
C ARG A 468 14.22 -4.23 -22.36
N ALA A 469 13.49 -4.27 -21.25
CA ALA A 469 13.19 -5.51 -20.54
C ALA A 469 12.46 -6.54 -21.43
N VAL A 470 11.55 -6.09 -22.30
CA VAL A 470 10.91 -6.97 -23.29
C VAL A 470 11.91 -7.47 -24.33
N GLN A 471 12.81 -6.62 -24.84
CA GLN A 471 13.82 -7.04 -25.82
C GLN A 471 14.77 -8.09 -25.22
N ILE A 472 15.19 -7.89 -23.96
CA ILE A 472 15.98 -8.86 -23.19
C ILE A 472 15.21 -10.18 -23.04
N ALA A 473 13.91 -10.12 -22.71
CA ALA A 473 13.08 -11.31 -22.56
C ALA A 473 12.92 -12.09 -23.87
N LEU A 474 12.79 -11.39 -25.02
CA LEU A 474 12.75 -12.04 -26.34
C LEU A 474 14.09 -12.70 -26.68
N THR A 475 15.21 -12.05 -26.40
CA THR A 475 16.56 -12.61 -26.58
C THR A 475 16.75 -13.85 -25.70
N ALA A 476 16.45 -13.76 -24.41
CA ALA A 476 16.54 -14.87 -23.47
C ALA A 476 15.64 -16.06 -23.87
N GLN A 477 14.45 -15.79 -24.40
CA GLN A 477 13.55 -16.85 -24.89
C GLN A 477 14.11 -17.55 -26.12
N LYS A 478 14.77 -16.82 -27.03
CA LYS A 478 15.46 -17.39 -28.19
C LYS A 478 16.66 -18.23 -27.77
N GLU A 479 17.48 -17.75 -26.83
CA GLU A 479 18.63 -18.47 -26.27
C GLU A 479 18.21 -19.74 -25.51
N ALA A 480 17.08 -19.70 -24.80
CA ALA A 480 16.54 -20.87 -24.11
C ALA A 480 16.07 -21.99 -25.05
N GLY A 481 15.73 -21.65 -26.29
CA GLY A 481 15.28 -22.62 -27.31
C GLY A 481 13.88 -23.21 -27.09
N ASP A 482 13.24 -22.88 -25.97
CA ASP A 482 11.87 -23.31 -25.64
C ASP A 482 11.08 -22.25 -24.83
N LYS A 483 9.85 -22.62 -24.42
CA LYS A 483 8.97 -21.72 -23.66
C LYS A 483 8.98 -21.94 -22.14
N LEU A 484 9.77 -22.89 -21.63
CA LEU A 484 9.80 -23.23 -20.21
C LEU A 484 10.48 -22.13 -19.41
N LEU A 485 9.81 -21.68 -18.32
CA LEU A 485 10.33 -20.62 -17.45
C LEU A 485 11.70 -20.99 -16.85
N LYS A 486 11.93 -22.26 -16.50
CA LYS A 486 13.21 -22.71 -15.94
C LYS A 486 14.37 -22.48 -16.92
N ASN A 487 14.19 -22.85 -18.20
CA ASN A 487 15.22 -22.71 -19.23
C ASN A 487 15.41 -21.24 -19.61
N PHE A 488 14.31 -20.46 -19.63
CA PHE A 488 14.36 -19.01 -19.79
C PHE A 488 15.20 -18.32 -18.71
N VAL A 489 15.01 -18.69 -17.43
CA VAL A 489 15.82 -18.16 -16.31
C VAL A 489 17.27 -18.59 -16.47
N ALA A 490 17.56 -19.87 -16.81
CA ALA A 490 18.91 -20.33 -17.04
C ALA A 490 19.61 -19.57 -18.17
N ALA A 491 18.89 -19.18 -19.23
CA ALA A 491 19.45 -18.43 -20.35
C ALA A 491 20.03 -17.09 -19.92
N PHE A 492 19.25 -16.24 -19.25
CA PHE A 492 19.74 -14.91 -18.82
C PHE A 492 20.62 -14.95 -17.57
N SER A 493 20.70 -16.08 -16.85
CA SER A 493 21.65 -16.28 -15.75
C SER A 493 23.03 -16.68 -16.24
N ASN A 494 23.17 -17.14 -17.50
CA ASN A 494 24.44 -17.48 -18.09
C ASN A 494 25.17 -16.23 -18.59
N LYS A 495 26.25 -15.82 -17.92
CA LYS A 495 26.99 -14.58 -18.17
C LYS A 495 27.57 -14.48 -19.61
N ASP A 496 27.72 -15.59 -20.30
CA ASP A 496 28.21 -15.62 -21.68
C ASP A 496 27.15 -15.19 -22.69
N ASN A 497 25.88 -15.34 -22.33
CA ASN A 497 24.75 -15.00 -23.19
C ASN A 497 24.57 -13.47 -23.36
N GLU A 498 24.01 -13.09 -24.50
CA GLU A 498 23.70 -11.69 -24.81
C GLU A 498 22.62 -11.13 -23.88
N SER A 499 21.59 -11.94 -23.58
CA SER A 499 20.52 -11.54 -22.65
C SER A 499 21.04 -11.16 -21.28
N ALA A 500 22.04 -11.89 -20.73
CA ALA A 500 22.65 -11.57 -19.45
C ALA A 500 23.44 -10.25 -19.49
N LYS A 501 24.18 -9.98 -20.57
CA LYS A 501 24.92 -8.71 -20.73
C LYS A 501 24.00 -7.50 -20.85
N LEU A 502 22.93 -7.62 -21.63
CA LEU A 502 21.90 -6.58 -21.78
C LEU A 502 21.17 -6.33 -20.46
N LEU A 503 20.88 -7.38 -19.69
CA LEU A 503 20.26 -7.31 -18.37
C LEU A 503 21.13 -6.53 -17.39
N GLU A 504 22.42 -6.86 -17.30
CA GLU A 504 23.38 -6.18 -16.43
C GLU A 504 23.51 -4.69 -16.78
N GLN A 505 23.49 -4.35 -18.09
CA GLN A 505 23.49 -2.95 -18.50
C GLN A 505 22.19 -2.24 -18.13
N LEU A 506 21.03 -2.88 -18.34
CA LEU A 506 19.77 -2.30 -17.95
C LEU A 506 19.69 -2.07 -16.44
N LYS A 507 20.17 -3.01 -15.64
CA LYS A 507 20.25 -2.89 -14.18
C LYS A 507 21.02 -1.64 -13.74
N LYS A 508 22.22 -1.43 -14.32
CA LYS A 508 23.05 -0.25 -14.03
C LYS A 508 22.33 1.06 -14.36
N ASP A 509 21.73 1.13 -15.54
CA ASP A 509 21.00 2.30 -16.00
C ASP A 509 19.78 2.62 -15.12
N VAL A 510 19.07 1.58 -14.66
CA VAL A 510 17.92 1.74 -13.72
C VAL A 510 18.39 2.26 -12.37
N ILE A 511 19.46 1.71 -11.80
CA ILE A 511 20.01 2.16 -10.52
C ILE A 511 20.49 3.61 -10.63
N GLU A 512 21.25 3.96 -11.67
CA GLU A 512 21.72 5.30 -11.92
C GLU A 512 20.57 6.30 -12.07
N PHE A 513 19.52 5.93 -12.80
CA PHE A 513 18.35 6.77 -12.97
C PHE A 513 17.54 6.90 -11.67
N SER A 514 17.23 5.81 -10.99
CA SER A 514 16.32 5.81 -9.85
C SER A 514 16.92 6.54 -8.63
N THR A 515 18.22 6.47 -8.43
CA THR A 515 18.92 7.11 -7.30
C THR A 515 19.00 8.64 -7.41
N GLN A 516 18.61 9.22 -8.53
CA GLN A 516 18.49 10.68 -8.69
C GLN A 516 17.23 11.26 -8.02
N PHE A 517 16.28 10.41 -7.62
CA PHE A 517 15.00 10.85 -7.08
C PHE A 517 14.90 10.56 -5.59
N PRO A 518 14.29 11.47 -4.79
CA PRO A 518 14.17 11.28 -3.36
C PRO A 518 13.31 10.04 -3.04
N LEU A 519 13.56 9.46 -1.87
CA LEU A 519 12.71 8.43 -1.31
C LEU A 519 11.95 9.02 -0.10
N PRO A 520 10.63 9.23 -0.17
CA PRO A 520 9.85 9.79 0.92
C PRO A 520 10.07 9.05 2.24
N GLY A 521 10.27 9.80 3.33
CA GLY A 521 10.52 9.23 4.65
C GLY A 521 12.00 8.97 4.97
N VAL A 522 12.89 9.10 3.99
CA VAL A 522 14.34 9.08 4.20
C VAL A 522 14.86 10.51 4.20
N PRO A 523 15.63 10.95 5.20
CA PRO A 523 16.26 12.26 5.20
C PRO A 523 17.28 12.38 4.06
N ASP A 524 17.33 13.57 3.42
CA ASP A 524 18.29 13.89 2.34
C ASP A 524 19.78 13.87 2.80
N THR A 525 20.00 13.79 4.12
CA THR A 525 21.34 13.75 4.73
C THR A 525 22.02 12.38 4.67
N VAL A 526 21.32 11.34 4.22
CA VAL A 526 21.92 10.00 4.08
C VAL A 526 22.71 9.94 2.77
N SER A 527 24.01 10.05 2.88
CA SER A 527 24.94 9.83 1.76
C SER A 527 25.03 8.33 1.43
N TRP A 528 24.04 7.81 0.71
CA TRP A 528 24.00 6.41 0.26
C TRP A 528 25.22 6.03 -0.59
N LEU A 529 25.76 6.99 -1.35
CA LEU A 529 26.99 6.79 -2.15
C LEU A 529 28.21 6.44 -1.30
N SER A 530 28.35 7.03 -0.10
CA SER A 530 29.48 6.70 0.79
C SER A 530 29.35 5.33 1.45
N ILE A 531 28.14 4.84 1.67
CA ILE A 531 27.89 3.53 2.28
C ILE A 531 28.15 2.43 1.25
N TYR A 532 27.74 2.62 -0.01
CA TYR A 532 27.86 1.60 -1.07
C TYR A 532 29.27 1.47 -1.65
N THR A 533 29.99 2.57 -1.85
CA THR A 533 31.41 2.51 -2.29
C THR A 533 32.30 1.83 -1.25
N THR A 534 31.98 1.95 0.03
CA THR A 534 32.68 1.22 1.08
C THR A 534 32.34 -0.29 1.05
N PHE A 535 31.14 -0.67 0.63
CA PHE A 535 30.68 -2.06 0.58
C PHE A 535 31.20 -2.82 -0.65
N GLU A 536 31.20 -2.22 -1.85
CA GLU A 536 31.80 -2.84 -3.05
C GLU A 536 33.30 -3.09 -2.83
N VAL A 537 34.00 -2.15 -2.23
CA VAL A 537 35.42 -2.30 -1.87
C VAL A 537 35.62 -3.41 -0.83
N LEU A 538 34.72 -3.60 0.13
CA LEU A 538 34.81 -4.67 1.12
C LEU A 538 34.42 -6.05 0.55
N VAL A 539 33.49 -6.14 -0.38
CA VAL A 539 33.11 -7.37 -1.06
C VAL A 539 34.20 -7.83 -2.03
N ASP A 540 34.82 -6.90 -2.77
CA ASP A 540 35.97 -7.21 -3.62
C ASP A 540 37.18 -7.62 -2.81
N LEU A 541 37.43 -7.01 -1.65
CA LEU A 541 38.51 -7.44 -0.74
C LEU A 541 38.23 -8.81 -0.12
N SER A 542 36.98 -9.14 0.22
CA SER A 542 36.64 -10.46 0.76
C SER A 542 36.71 -11.56 -0.27
N SER A 543 36.34 -11.32 -1.52
CA SER A 543 36.46 -12.27 -2.63
C SER A 543 37.91 -12.49 -3.03
N SER A 544 38.75 -11.47 -2.97
CA SER A 544 40.21 -11.60 -3.20
C SER A 544 40.90 -12.34 -2.04
N PHE A 545 40.41 -12.20 -0.80
CA PHE A 545 40.96 -12.95 0.35
C PHE A 545 40.59 -14.45 0.34
N GLN A 546 39.38 -14.81 -0.12
CA GLN A 546 38.98 -16.22 -0.27
C GLN A 546 39.72 -16.93 -1.40
N SER A 547 40.16 -16.22 -2.45
CA SER A 547 40.98 -16.81 -3.53
C SER A 547 42.45 -17.03 -3.16
N SER A 548 42.93 -16.41 -2.09
CA SER A 548 44.34 -16.51 -1.63
C SER A 548 44.58 -17.56 -0.54
N ILE A 549 43.53 -18.20 0.00
CA ILE A 549 43.70 -19.31 0.95
C ILE A 549 43.77 -20.63 0.17
N LYS A 550 44.96 -20.94 -0.35
CA LYS A 550 45.31 -22.31 -0.77
C LYS A 550 45.33 -23.19 0.48
N ARG A 551 44.43 -24.18 0.53
CA ARG A 551 44.51 -25.25 1.53
C ARG A 551 45.84 -26.00 1.30
N PRO A 552 46.68 -26.22 2.35
CA PRO A 552 47.80 -27.12 2.23
C PRO A 552 47.27 -28.54 1.99
N ALA A 553 47.81 -29.20 1.00
CA ALA A 553 47.56 -30.61 0.77
C ALA A 553 48.26 -31.42 1.88
N GLY A 554 47.53 -32.34 2.52
CA GLY A 554 48.07 -33.50 3.22
C GLY A 554 48.17 -33.34 4.76
N TYR A 555 47.25 -33.96 5.49
CA TYR A 555 47.47 -35.14 6.37
C TYR A 555 46.09 -35.69 6.73
#